data_187965e487bc9602008bb2a4c391e085
#
_entry.id   187965e487bc9602008bb2a4c391e085
#
_cell.length_a   1.000
_cell.length_b   1.000
_cell.length_c   1.000
_cell.angle_alpha   90.00
_cell.angle_beta   90.00
_cell.angle_gamma   90.00
#
_symmetry.space_group_name_H-M   'P 1'
#
loop_
_entity.id
_entity.type
_entity.pdbx_description
1 polymer ?
#
loop_
_entity_poly.entity_id
_entity_poly.type
_entity_poly.pdbx_seq_one_letter_code
_entity_poly.pdbx_strand_id
1 'polypeptide(L)'
;MALIFFLVSSLRAQSLEIEDATDQKNLVGINYSTWHSLAFRKNIPIRNIQEILSGGGQFGPRASWHFWAEPAVGYYRGDNAMVMDYHFDLFEQAQIDFIILDATNLFPDSKKKDEYLYEPFEVMVKLMRNREEAGKQSPRIIIWSPGLLANELHARYFSKSEYKDIWFYLDEGKGAKPIFLSRLDIDKIPNQVNRQLTVRAMWGLNTNLADREWSFLENYPQPVAMFDGKPEQLVVCTALQKNYMTNEDLATPRKGGKTFQLQWSRAFEIRPKFVIITWWNELMAQRQKDAPNGQVQFTDMFRPEYSRDIEPVQSPYGDMYFRLMRDYIKAYKKGESMPTNLLELHRKESDRLDFDMDGISNLIEGTKDSDGDGISDQWDLDSDNDGIPDSREK
;
A
#
# COMPACT_ATOMS: atom_id res chain seq x y z
N MET A 1 -33.52 53.45 22.23
CA MET A 1 -33.22 52.34 23.10
C MET A 1 -33.28 51.07 22.24
N ALA A 2 -32.15 50.68 21.69
CA ALA A 2 -32.06 49.55 20.74
C ALA A 2 -31.51 48.33 21.51
N LEU A 3 -32.30 47.26 21.55
CA LEU A 3 -31.94 45.99 22.17
C LEU A 3 -31.08 45.20 21.16
N ILE A 4 -29.81 45.01 21.47
CA ILE A 4 -28.91 44.13 20.74
C ILE A 4 -29.07 42.73 21.32
N PHE A 5 -29.64 41.83 20.54
CA PHE A 5 -29.64 40.39 20.85
C PHE A 5 -28.29 39.80 20.48
N PHE A 6 -27.50 39.38 21.45
CA PHE A 6 -26.37 38.49 21.27
C PHE A 6 -26.88 37.05 21.05
N LEU A 7 -26.77 36.56 19.82
CA LEU A 7 -26.87 35.16 19.54
C LEU A 7 -25.58 34.46 20.00
N VAL A 8 -25.64 33.83 21.16
CA VAL A 8 -24.60 32.87 21.57
C VAL A 8 -24.85 31.59 20.79
N SER A 9 -24.08 31.38 19.70
CA SER A 9 -23.99 30.10 19.05
C SER A 9 -23.28 29.12 20.01
N SER A 10 -24.05 28.24 20.63
CA SER A 10 -23.50 27.10 21.33
C SER A 10 -22.82 26.17 20.30
N LEU A 11 -21.51 26.24 20.22
CA LEU A 11 -20.71 25.16 19.65
C LEU A 11 -20.95 23.93 20.53
N ARG A 12 -21.88 23.08 20.12
CA ARG A 12 -21.91 21.69 20.58
C ARG A 12 -20.65 21.04 20.03
N ALA A 13 -19.73 20.69 20.92
CA ALA A 13 -18.74 19.67 20.61
C ALA A 13 -19.51 18.43 20.14
N GLN A 14 -19.53 18.16 18.84
CA GLN A 14 -19.95 16.88 18.32
C GLN A 14 -18.98 15.87 18.92
N SER A 15 -19.49 15.01 19.81
CA SER A 15 -18.77 13.80 20.17
C SER A 15 -18.58 13.04 18.87
N LEU A 16 -17.33 12.85 18.46
CA LEU A 16 -16.99 11.97 17.35
C LEU A 16 -17.66 10.62 17.62
N GLU A 17 -18.69 10.31 16.84
CA GLU A 17 -19.24 8.96 16.84
C GLU A 17 -18.15 8.03 16.33
N ILE A 18 -17.86 6.98 17.09
CA ILE A 18 -16.95 5.93 16.66
C ILE A 18 -17.62 5.29 15.44
N GLU A 19 -17.06 5.53 14.26
CA GLU A 19 -17.54 4.87 13.05
C GLU A 19 -17.29 3.37 13.16
N ASP A 20 -18.38 2.64 13.42
CA ASP A 20 -18.36 1.18 13.47
C ASP A 20 -18.61 0.62 12.07
N ALA A 21 -17.66 -0.17 11.59
CA ALA A 21 -17.74 -0.82 10.30
C ALA A 21 -18.66 -2.04 10.25
N THR A 22 -19.35 -2.38 11.34
CA THR A 22 -20.10 -3.66 11.48
C THR A 22 -21.15 -3.83 10.40
N ASP A 23 -21.95 -2.82 10.12
CA ASP A 23 -23.00 -2.85 9.09
C ASP A 23 -22.56 -2.28 7.73
N GLN A 24 -21.38 -1.73 7.64
CA GLN A 24 -20.84 -1.17 6.40
C GLN A 24 -20.40 -2.28 5.45
N LYS A 25 -20.48 -2.02 4.16
CA LYS A 25 -20.09 -2.92 3.07
C LYS A 25 -19.16 -2.20 2.10
N ASN A 26 -18.42 -2.98 1.30
CA ASN A 26 -17.54 -2.45 0.28
C ASN A 26 -16.44 -1.53 0.84
N LEU A 27 -15.93 -1.84 2.03
CA LEU A 27 -14.85 -1.09 2.66
C LEU A 27 -13.52 -1.38 1.97
N VAL A 28 -12.73 -0.33 1.76
CA VAL A 28 -11.46 -0.43 1.05
C VAL A 28 -10.33 0.16 1.89
N GLY A 29 -9.31 -0.64 2.13
CA GLY A 29 -8.10 -0.23 2.80
C GLY A 29 -6.86 -0.42 1.94
N ILE A 30 -5.76 0.21 2.34
CA ILE A 30 -4.48 0.12 1.64
C ILE A 30 -3.32 -0.02 2.62
N ASN A 31 -2.34 -0.87 2.29
CA ASN A 31 -1.11 -0.97 3.06
C ASN A 31 -0.25 0.29 2.88
N TYR A 32 0.33 0.76 3.98
CA TYR A 32 1.08 2.00 4.03
C TYR A 32 2.39 1.82 4.79
N SER A 33 3.51 2.22 4.19
CA SER A 33 4.83 2.15 4.78
C SER A 33 5.28 3.48 5.35
N THR A 34 5.87 3.46 6.54
CA THR A 34 6.40 4.66 7.24
C THR A 34 7.93 4.61 7.39
N TRP A 35 8.58 3.58 6.92
CA TRP A 35 9.98 3.27 7.17
C TRP A 35 10.99 3.82 6.13
N HIS A 36 10.56 4.73 5.24
CA HIS A 36 11.40 5.39 4.22
C HIS A 36 12.61 6.11 4.81
N SER A 37 12.51 6.58 6.06
CA SER A 37 13.63 7.20 6.77
C SER A 37 14.91 6.37 6.79
N LEU A 38 14.80 5.04 6.60
CA LEU A 38 15.94 4.13 6.51
C LEU A 38 16.86 4.41 5.31
N ALA A 39 16.32 4.97 4.22
CA ALA A 39 17.09 5.35 3.03
C ALA A 39 17.86 6.66 3.21
N PHE A 40 17.46 7.49 4.19
CA PHE A 40 18.01 8.84 4.41
C PHE A 40 19.06 8.92 5.51
N ARG A 41 19.70 7.82 5.84
CA ARG A 41 20.76 7.80 6.84
C ARG A 41 21.99 8.56 6.34
N LYS A 42 22.63 9.27 7.25
CA LYS A 42 23.82 10.08 6.97
C LYS A 42 24.87 9.27 6.20
N ASN A 43 25.36 9.84 5.10
CA ASN A 43 26.36 9.26 4.22
C ASN A 43 25.93 8.00 3.43
N ILE A 44 24.64 7.69 3.35
CA ILE A 44 24.13 6.65 2.47
C ILE A 44 23.52 7.34 1.24
N PRO A 45 24.03 7.10 0.01
CA PRO A 45 23.41 7.66 -1.19
C PRO A 45 22.04 7.00 -1.42
N ILE A 46 21.05 7.78 -1.82
CA ILE A 46 19.82 7.26 -2.40
C ILE A 46 20.19 6.55 -3.70
N ARG A 47 19.62 5.39 -3.93
CA ARG A 47 19.84 4.59 -5.14
C ARG A 47 18.50 4.32 -5.78
N ASN A 48 18.40 4.61 -7.06
CA ASN A 48 17.27 4.27 -7.89
C ASN A 48 17.67 3.09 -8.80
N ILE A 49 16.86 2.05 -8.80
CA ILE A 49 17.11 0.83 -9.58
C ILE A 49 17.02 1.13 -11.08
N GLN A 50 16.08 1.98 -11.51
CA GLN A 50 15.96 2.38 -12.91
C GLN A 50 17.24 3.04 -13.45
N GLU A 51 17.78 4.00 -12.70
CA GLU A 51 19.05 4.65 -13.04
C GLU A 51 20.20 3.64 -13.14
N ILE A 52 20.21 2.63 -12.24
CA ILE A 52 21.25 1.60 -12.23
C ILE A 52 21.10 0.69 -13.45
N LEU A 53 19.89 0.26 -13.79
CA LEU A 53 19.62 -0.60 -14.94
C LEU A 53 19.93 0.10 -16.26
N SER A 54 19.63 1.40 -16.37
CA SER A 54 20.02 2.23 -17.54
C SER A 54 21.51 2.57 -17.62
N GLY A 55 22.33 2.06 -16.70
CA GLY A 55 23.78 2.24 -16.68
C GLY A 55 24.26 3.49 -15.97
N GLY A 56 23.41 4.20 -15.24
CA GLY A 56 23.72 5.42 -14.48
C GLY A 56 24.33 5.19 -13.09
N GLY A 57 24.56 3.94 -12.66
CA GLY A 57 25.05 3.68 -11.31
C GLY A 57 25.41 2.23 -11.04
N GLN A 58 25.59 1.91 -9.76
CA GLN A 58 25.87 0.56 -9.29
C GLN A 58 24.99 0.20 -8.10
N PHE A 59 24.62 -1.07 -8.00
CA PHE A 59 23.94 -1.57 -6.82
C PHE A 59 24.80 -1.38 -5.57
N GLY A 60 24.18 -0.93 -4.50
CA GLY A 60 24.82 -0.82 -3.20
C GLY A 60 25.20 -2.17 -2.60
N PRO A 61 25.93 -2.21 -1.47
CA PRO A 61 26.27 -3.45 -0.78
C PRO A 61 25.01 -4.16 -0.24
N ARG A 62 25.19 -5.43 0.14
CA ARG A 62 24.13 -6.20 0.84
C ARG A 62 23.54 -5.39 2.00
N ALA A 63 22.24 -5.50 2.21
CA ALA A 63 21.43 -4.79 3.19
C ALA A 63 21.24 -3.27 2.91
N SER A 64 21.73 -2.74 1.78
CA SER A 64 21.36 -1.38 1.35
C SER A 64 19.95 -1.34 0.76
N TRP A 65 19.31 -0.17 0.89
CA TRP A 65 18.00 0.10 0.34
C TRP A 65 18.12 0.76 -1.04
N HIS A 66 17.19 0.40 -1.92
CA HIS A 66 17.13 0.92 -3.27
C HIS A 66 15.66 1.24 -3.59
N PHE A 67 15.42 2.42 -4.14
CA PHE A 67 14.12 2.75 -4.71
C PHE A 67 14.01 2.12 -6.10
N TRP A 68 12.85 1.58 -6.42
CA TRP A 68 12.57 1.12 -7.78
C TRP A 68 12.01 2.23 -8.66
N ALA A 69 11.45 3.31 -8.07
CA ALA A 69 11.04 4.53 -8.76
C ALA A 69 11.16 5.73 -7.82
N GLU A 70 11.22 6.93 -8.37
CA GLU A 70 11.13 8.17 -7.63
C GLU A 70 9.66 8.57 -7.44
N PRO A 71 9.19 8.80 -6.20
CA PRO A 71 7.85 9.34 -5.96
C PRO A 71 7.62 10.65 -6.71
N ALA A 72 6.39 10.92 -7.14
CA ALA A 72 6.05 12.18 -7.83
C ALA A 72 6.39 13.43 -7.00
N VAL A 73 6.39 13.31 -5.67
CA VAL A 73 6.76 14.37 -4.72
C VAL A 73 8.26 14.38 -4.37
N GLY A 74 9.08 13.58 -5.09
CA GLY A 74 10.48 13.35 -4.77
C GLY A 74 10.67 12.37 -3.61
N TYR A 75 11.92 12.00 -3.34
CA TYR A 75 12.23 11.09 -2.22
C TYR A 75 11.94 11.76 -0.88
N TYR A 76 11.31 11.04 0.04
CA TYR A 76 10.85 11.56 1.32
C TYR A 76 11.13 10.62 2.49
N ARG A 77 11.15 11.19 3.69
CA ARG A 77 11.19 10.45 4.96
C ARG A 77 9.79 10.03 5.37
N GLY A 78 9.65 8.89 6.04
CA GLY A 78 8.37 8.38 6.52
C GLY A 78 7.65 9.27 7.54
N ASP A 79 8.32 10.27 8.11
CA ASP A 79 7.80 11.27 9.04
C ASP A 79 7.52 12.64 8.40
N ASN A 80 7.51 12.75 7.07
CA ASN A 80 7.24 14.00 6.35
C ASN A 80 5.73 14.31 6.32
N ALA A 81 5.30 15.26 7.17
CA ALA A 81 3.89 15.64 7.29
C ALA A 81 3.28 16.19 5.99
N MET A 82 4.04 16.90 5.15
CA MET A 82 3.52 17.43 3.87
C MET A 82 3.24 16.31 2.88
N VAL A 83 4.09 15.30 2.82
CA VAL A 83 3.89 14.14 1.96
C VAL A 83 2.73 13.30 2.48
N MET A 84 2.60 13.10 3.77
CA MET A 84 1.45 12.42 4.37
C MET A 84 0.13 13.16 4.06
N ASP A 85 0.11 14.50 4.11
CA ASP A 85 -1.07 15.30 3.79
C ASP A 85 -1.46 15.15 2.30
N TYR A 86 -0.48 15.19 1.42
CA TYR A 86 -0.68 14.91 0.00
C TYR A 86 -1.26 13.49 -0.23
N HIS A 87 -0.72 12.47 0.44
CA HIS A 87 -1.28 11.11 0.37
C HIS A 87 -2.71 11.05 0.87
N PHE A 88 -3.03 11.75 1.95
CA PHE A 88 -4.39 11.77 2.50
C PHE A 88 -5.38 12.52 1.59
N ASP A 89 -4.96 13.56 0.89
CA ASP A 89 -5.77 14.18 -0.16
C ASP A 89 -6.08 13.20 -1.31
N LEU A 90 -5.11 12.37 -1.69
CA LEU A 90 -5.32 11.31 -2.68
C LEU A 90 -6.25 10.20 -2.15
N PHE A 91 -6.10 9.80 -0.88
CA PHE A 91 -6.97 8.80 -0.25
C PHE A 91 -8.41 9.30 -0.11
N GLU A 92 -8.62 10.56 0.23
CA GLU A 92 -9.94 11.19 0.24
C GLU A 92 -10.57 11.16 -1.17
N GLN A 93 -9.83 11.54 -2.21
CA GLN A 93 -10.27 11.45 -3.59
C GLN A 93 -10.63 10.03 -4.03
N ALA A 94 -9.90 9.03 -3.57
CA ALA A 94 -10.12 7.62 -3.86
C ALA A 94 -11.13 6.95 -2.93
N GLN A 95 -11.59 7.63 -1.87
CA GLN A 95 -12.51 7.09 -0.85
C GLN A 95 -11.92 5.87 -0.11
N ILE A 96 -10.65 5.92 0.25
CA ILE A 96 -10.00 4.93 1.12
C ILE A 96 -10.54 5.09 2.54
N ASP A 97 -11.06 4.00 3.13
CA ASP A 97 -11.64 4.01 4.47
C ASP A 97 -10.57 3.91 5.57
N PHE A 98 -9.55 3.10 5.32
CA PHE A 98 -8.48 2.90 6.29
C PHE A 98 -7.12 2.60 5.62
N ILE A 99 -6.07 2.91 6.36
CA ILE A 99 -4.71 2.51 6.02
C ILE A 99 -4.22 1.45 7.01
N ILE A 100 -3.38 0.55 6.51
CA ILE A 100 -2.73 -0.48 7.33
C ILE A 100 -1.26 -0.11 7.44
N LEU A 101 -0.83 0.33 8.63
CA LEU A 101 0.56 0.66 8.89
C LEU A 101 1.38 -0.62 9.06
N ASP A 102 2.36 -0.80 8.19
CA ASP A 102 3.27 -1.94 8.26
C ASP A 102 4.35 -1.74 9.32
N ALA A 103 4.24 -2.52 10.39
CA ALA A 103 5.23 -2.64 11.44
C ALA A 103 5.73 -4.10 11.61
N THR A 104 5.55 -4.93 10.57
CA THR A 104 5.84 -6.37 10.63
C THR A 104 7.30 -6.73 10.86
N ASN A 105 8.20 -5.81 10.50
CA ASN A 105 9.64 -5.96 10.67
C ASN A 105 10.18 -5.43 12.01
N LEU A 106 9.28 -5.04 12.93
CA LEU A 106 9.64 -4.62 14.29
C LEU A 106 9.54 -5.78 15.27
N PHE A 107 10.41 -5.75 16.26
CA PHE A 107 10.44 -6.70 17.38
C PHE A 107 10.62 -5.93 18.69
N PRO A 108 10.33 -6.53 19.86
CA PRO A 108 10.41 -5.84 21.15
C PRO A 108 11.75 -5.16 21.45
N ASP A 109 12.86 -5.75 21.00
CA ASP A 109 14.23 -5.24 21.14
C ASP A 109 14.71 -4.36 19.99
N SER A 110 13.86 -4.10 19.00
CA SER A 110 14.22 -3.30 17.83
C SER A 110 14.54 -1.85 18.21
N LYS A 111 15.76 -1.42 17.94
CA LYS A 111 16.21 -0.02 18.13
C LYS A 111 15.66 0.95 17.09
N LYS A 112 14.89 0.46 16.12
CA LYS A 112 14.36 1.25 15.00
C LYS A 112 12.89 1.62 15.18
N LYS A 113 12.26 1.24 16.30
CA LYS A 113 10.82 1.45 16.50
C LYS A 113 10.41 2.91 16.42
N ASP A 114 11.21 3.83 16.97
CA ASP A 114 10.92 5.25 16.90
C ASP A 114 10.93 5.73 15.45
N GLU A 115 12.02 5.57 14.73
CA GLU A 115 12.20 5.99 13.34
C GLU A 115 11.24 5.28 12.36
N TYR A 116 10.89 4.03 12.66
CA TYR A 116 10.12 3.17 11.77
C TYR A 116 8.60 3.34 11.93
N LEU A 117 8.14 3.53 13.16
CA LEU A 117 6.72 3.55 13.48
C LEU A 117 6.32 4.72 14.38
N TYR A 118 6.99 4.93 15.52
CA TYR A 118 6.43 5.80 16.55
C TYR A 118 6.47 7.27 16.17
N GLU A 119 7.59 7.79 15.68
CA GLU A 119 7.70 9.18 15.21
C GLU A 119 6.76 9.45 14.01
N PRO A 120 6.77 8.63 12.93
CA PRO A 120 5.82 8.79 11.84
C PRO A 120 4.35 8.70 12.28
N PHE A 121 4.03 7.81 13.20
CA PHE A 121 2.67 7.66 13.72
C PHE A 121 2.19 8.93 14.46
N GLU A 122 3.02 9.50 15.32
CA GLU A 122 2.67 10.73 16.04
C GLU A 122 2.49 11.92 15.09
N VAL A 123 3.34 12.03 14.06
CA VAL A 123 3.17 13.03 12.99
C VAL A 123 1.84 12.83 12.26
N MET A 124 1.52 11.59 11.92
CA MET A 124 0.28 11.22 11.24
C MET A 124 -0.95 11.56 12.08
N VAL A 125 -0.97 11.22 13.36
CA VAL A 125 -2.07 11.54 14.28
C VAL A 125 -2.29 13.04 14.40
N LYS A 126 -1.21 13.82 14.54
CA LYS A 126 -1.29 15.27 14.56
C LYS A 126 -1.85 15.82 13.26
N LEU A 127 -1.42 15.29 12.12
CA LEU A 127 -1.94 15.67 10.82
C LEU A 127 -3.43 15.36 10.69
N MET A 128 -3.89 14.16 11.09
CA MET A 128 -5.30 13.79 11.04
C MET A 128 -6.19 14.78 11.80
N ARG A 129 -5.74 15.23 12.97
CA ARG A 129 -6.46 16.25 13.76
C ARG A 129 -6.52 17.61 13.06
N ASN A 130 -5.38 18.08 12.52
CA ASN A 130 -5.34 19.31 11.76
C ASN A 130 -6.27 19.26 10.52
N ARG A 131 -6.34 18.11 9.86
CA ARG A 131 -7.23 17.89 8.72
C ARG A 131 -8.71 17.93 9.14
N GLU A 132 -9.04 17.30 10.26
CA GLU A 132 -10.40 17.34 10.81
C GLU A 132 -10.83 18.77 11.17
N GLU A 133 -9.96 19.53 11.83
CA GLU A 133 -10.21 20.95 12.11
C GLU A 133 -10.41 21.79 10.83
N ALA A 134 -9.75 21.40 9.75
CA ALA A 134 -9.89 22.00 8.42
C ALA A 134 -11.10 21.48 7.62
N GLY A 135 -11.89 20.54 8.18
CA GLY A 135 -13.03 19.90 7.50
C GLY A 135 -12.65 18.89 6.41
N LYS A 136 -11.40 18.43 6.39
CA LYS A 136 -10.91 17.38 5.49
C LYS A 136 -11.03 16.01 6.13
N GLN A 137 -11.23 14.98 5.29
CA GLN A 137 -11.26 13.60 5.75
C GLN A 137 -9.87 12.98 5.83
N SER A 138 -9.72 11.98 6.69
CA SER A 138 -8.53 11.15 6.79
C SER A 138 -8.96 9.68 6.93
N PRO A 139 -8.21 8.73 6.35
CA PRO A 139 -8.50 7.31 6.56
C PRO A 139 -8.26 6.93 8.01
N ARG A 140 -9.00 5.95 8.53
CA ARG A 140 -8.75 5.38 9.85
C ARG A 140 -7.49 4.50 9.82
N ILE A 141 -6.94 4.18 10.97
CA ILE A 141 -5.67 3.44 11.08
C ILE A 141 -5.92 2.03 11.61
N ILE A 142 -5.27 1.07 10.98
CA ILE A 142 -5.02 -0.27 11.49
C ILE A 142 -3.51 -0.46 11.60
N ILE A 143 -3.01 -1.03 12.69
CA ILE A 143 -1.60 -1.42 12.82
C ILE A 143 -1.46 -2.91 12.51
N TRP A 144 -0.47 -3.25 11.68
CA TRP A 144 -0.05 -4.61 11.38
C TRP A 144 1.36 -4.85 11.90
N SER A 145 1.49 -5.71 12.91
CA SER A 145 2.77 -5.95 13.56
C SER A 145 2.90 -7.39 14.09
N PRO A 146 4.09 -7.83 14.52
CA PRO A 146 4.20 -9.07 15.30
C PRO A 146 3.33 -9.04 16.55
N GLY A 147 2.68 -10.17 16.88
CA GLY A 147 1.86 -10.32 18.09
C GLY A 147 2.63 -10.04 19.38
N LEU A 148 3.95 -10.25 19.36
CA LEU A 148 4.85 -9.93 20.48
C LEU A 148 4.86 -8.42 20.82
N LEU A 149 4.54 -7.52 19.88
CA LEU A 149 4.46 -6.08 20.12
C LEU A 149 3.09 -5.63 20.60
N ALA A 150 2.07 -6.46 20.54
CA ALA A 150 0.70 -6.07 20.85
C ALA A 150 0.54 -5.43 22.22
N ASN A 151 1.25 -5.94 23.26
CA ASN A 151 1.20 -5.37 24.61
C ASN A 151 1.81 -3.96 24.68
N GLU A 152 2.94 -3.75 24.01
CA GLU A 152 3.60 -2.44 23.95
C GLU A 152 2.74 -1.42 23.21
N LEU A 153 2.20 -1.80 22.04
CA LEU A 153 1.33 -0.95 21.24
C LEU A 153 0.00 -0.65 21.95
N HIS A 154 -0.55 -1.63 22.66
CA HIS A 154 -1.74 -1.42 23.48
C HIS A 154 -1.49 -0.41 24.59
N ALA A 155 -0.43 -0.58 25.37
CA ALA A 155 -0.10 0.35 26.44
C ALA A 155 0.25 1.75 25.95
N ARG A 156 0.89 1.86 24.77
CA ARG A 156 1.31 3.12 24.19
C ARG A 156 0.16 3.87 23.51
N TYR A 157 -0.73 3.17 22.81
CA TYR A 157 -1.71 3.78 21.92
C TYR A 157 -3.15 3.30 22.14
N PHE A 158 -3.46 2.02 22.01
CA PHE A 158 -4.85 1.53 21.99
C PHE A 158 -5.60 1.76 23.29
N SER A 159 -4.92 1.76 24.45
CA SER A 159 -5.52 2.04 25.76
C SER A 159 -5.73 3.52 26.04
N LYS A 160 -5.21 4.42 25.22
CA LYS A 160 -5.23 5.85 25.44
C LYS A 160 -6.46 6.50 24.81
N SER A 161 -7.18 7.29 25.61
CA SER A 161 -8.40 7.97 25.13
C SER A 161 -8.14 8.97 24.02
N GLU A 162 -6.94 9.56 24.00
CA GLU A 162 -6.51 10.52 23.00
C GLU A 162 -6.36 9.96 21.58
N TYR A 163 -6.27 8.64 21.41
CA TYR A 163 -6.16 7.99 20.09
C TYR A 163 -7.45 7.26 19.67
N LYS A 164 -8.56 7.41 20.42
CA LYS A 164 -9.77 6.64 20.12
C LYS A 164 -10.35 6.92 18.75
N ASP A 165 -10.29 8.15 18.32
CA ASP A 165 -10.88 8.68 17.09
C ASP A 165 -10.13 8.30 15.80
N ILE A 166 -8.91 7.77 15.92
CA ILE A 166 -8.08 7.46 14.75
C ILE A 166 -8.16 6.01 14.30
N TRP A 167 -8.63 5.11 15.18
CA TRP A 167 -8.64 3.68 14.89
C TRP A 167 -9.81 3.28 13.98
N PHE A 168 -9.57 2.26 13.19
CA PHE A 168 -10.64 1.57 12.48
C PHE A 168 -11.25 0.50 13.40
N TYR A 169 -12.56 0.56 13.63
CA TYR A 169 -13.28 -0.30 14.56
C TYR A 169 -14.10 -1.36 13.83
N LEU A 170 -14.28 -2.52 14.45
CA LEU A 170 -15.15 -3.58 14.00
C LEU A 170 -15.82 -4.26 15.21
N ASP A 171 -17.14 -4.44 15.14
CA ASP A 171 -17.90 -5.23 16.11
C ASP A 171 -18.12 -6.67 15.60
N GLU A 172 -17.76 -7.65 16.41
CA GLU A 172 -18.05 -9.07 16.22
C GLU A 172 -19.22 -9.54 17.09
N GLY A 173 -20.16 -8.66 17.44
CA GLY A 173 -21.29 -8.95 18.33
C GLY A 173 -20.94 -8.84 19.82
N LYS A 174 -19.81 -8.20 20.16
CA LYS A 174 -19.35 -7.98 21.56
C LYS A 174 -18.96 -6.53 21.84
N GLY A 175 -19.43 -5.61 21.02
CA GLY A 175 -19.05 -4.20 21.03
C GLY A 175 -17.84 -3.93 20.12
N ALA A 176 -17.88 -2.76 19.45
CA ALA A 176 -16.85 -2.35 18.50
C ALA A 176 -15.48 -2.18 19.17
N LYS A 177 -14.44 -2.74 18.56
CA LYS A 177 -13.06 -2.67 19.03
C LYS A 177 -12.14 -2.30 17.89
N PRO A 178 -10.99 -1.63 18.18
CA PRO A 178 -9.98 -1.38 17.16
C PRO A 178 -9.49 -2.68 16.53
N ILE A 179 -9.34 -2.70 15.22
CA ILE A 179 -8.70 -3.83 14.52
C ILE A 179 -7.19 -3.76 14.74
N PHE A 180 -6.63 -4.91 15.06
CA PHE A 180 -5.20 -5.16 15.12
C PHE A 180 -4.86 -6.34 14.20
N LEU A 181 -3.93 -6.13 13.27
CA LEU A 181 -3.44 -7.20 12.43
C LEU A 181 -2.14 -7.75 13.03
N SER A 182 -2.15 -9.03 13.36
CA SER A 182 -0.95 -9.75 13.76
C SER A 182 -0.33 -10.45 12.55
N ARG A 183 0.98 -10.62 12.55
CA ARG A 183 1.59 -11.67 11.72
C ARG A 183 0.92 -13.00 12.08
N LEU A 184 1.43 -14.13 11.64
CA LEU A 184 0.84 -15.44 11.96
C LEU A 184 1.00 -15.86 13.45
N ASP A 185 1.39 -14.94 14.33
CA ASP A 185 1.73 -15.15 15.73
C ASP A 185 0.67 -14.59 16.72
N ILE A 186 -0.62 -14.76 16.41
CA ILE A 186 -1.75 -14.34 17.27
C ILE A 186 -1.63 -14.92 18.69
N ASP A 187 -1.11 -16.12 18.82
CA ASP A 187 -0.88 -16.80 20.11
C ASP A 187 0.08 -16.05 21.04
N LYS A 188 0.87 -15.12 20.52
CA LYS A 188 1.78 -14.26 21.29
C LYS A 188 1.09 -13.03 21.88
N ILE A 189 -0.13 -12.73 21.47
CA ILE A 189 -0.90 -11.60 22.01
C ILE A 189 -1.42 -11.97 23.41
N PRO A 190 -1.10 -11.20 24.48
CA PRO A 190 -1.62 -11.46 25.81
C PRO A 190 -3.16 -11.44 25.85
N ASN A 191 -3.78 -12.38 26.54
CA ASN A 191 -5.24 -12.51 26.61
C ASN A 191 -5.97 -11.22 27.03
N GLN A 192 -5.37 -10.45 27.94
CA GLN A 192 -5.95 -9.17 28.37
C GLN A 192 -5.98 -8.12 27.28
N VAL A 193 -4.98 -8.10 26.39
CA VAL A 193 -4.91 -7.20 25.22
C VAL A 193 -5.85 -7.70 24.12
N ASN A 194 -5.82 -9.00 23.83
CA ASN A 194 -6.68 -9.63 22.82
C ASN A 194 -8.18 -9.39 23.07
N ARG A 195 -8.62 -9.30 24.34
CA ARG A 195 -10.04 -8.98 24.66
C ARG A 195 -10.43 -7.53 24.33
N GLN A 196 -9.49 -6.63 24.15
CA GLN A 196 -9.72 -5.20 23.90
C GLN A 196 -9.58 -4.84 22.41
N LEU A 197 -9.20 -5.79 21.59
CA LEU A 197 -8.98 -5.61 20.16
C LEU A 197 -9.82 -6.61 19.35
N THR A 198 -10.15 -6.25 18.12
CA THR A 198 -10.58 -7.21 17.10
C THR A 198 -9.35 -7.66 16.32
N VAL A 199 -8.94 -8.92 16.51
CA VAL A 199 -7.67 -9.42 15.99
C VAL A 199 -7.88 -10.27 14.74
N ARG A 200 -7.05 -10.05 13.71
CA ARG A 200 -6.86 -10.94 12.55
C ARG A 200 -5.37 -11.27 12.40
N ALA A 201 -5.06 -12.49 12.00
CA ALA A 201 -3.76 -12.77 11.41
C ALA A 201 -3.74 -12.23 9.98
N MET A 202 -2.61 -11.68 9.54
CA MET A 202 -2.46 -11.32 8.14
C MET A 202 -1.06 -11.72 7.64
N TRP A 203 -1.02 -12.47 6.55
CA TRP A 203 0.19 -12.81 5.83
C TRP A 203 -0.14 -12.99 4.33
N GLY A 204 0.84 -13.27 3.49
CA GLY A 204 0.62 -13.44 2.06
C GLY A 204 1.12 -14.79 1.56
N LEU A 205 0.80 -15.08 0.30
CA LEU A 205 1.19 -16.31 -0.40
C LEU A 205 0.67 -17.59 0.29
N ASN A 206 -0.53 -17.49 0.88
CA ASN A 206 -1.21 -18.59 1.53
C ASN A 206 -2.59 -18.83 0.90
N THR A 207 -2.71 -19.86 0.10
CA THR A 207 -3.96 -20.20 -0.61
C THR A 207 -5.05 -20.78 0.30
N ASN A 208 -4.70 -21.21 1.52
CA ASN A 208 -5.62 -21.82 2.50
C ASN A 208 -5.69 -20.94 3.74
N LEU A 209 -6.53 -19.90 3.69
CA LEU A 209 -6.73 -18.99 4.83
C LEU A 209 -7.50 -19.72 5.94
N ALA A 210 -6.95 -19.68 7.15
CA ALA A 210 -7.62 -20.17 8.35
C ALA A 210 -8.72 -19.18 8.80
N ASP A 211 -9.54 -19.57 9.77
CA ASP A 211 -10.47 -18.64 10.40
C ASP A 211 -9.71 -17.44 11.00
N ARG A 212 -10.25 -16.23 10.76
CA ARG A 212 -9.64 -14.95 11.18
C ARG A 212 -8.27 -14.66 10.54
N GLU A 213 -7.96 -15.28 9.42
CA GLU A 213 -6.74 -15.02 8.65
C GLU A 213 -7.08 -14.22 7.39
N TRP A 214 -6.41 -13.07 7.23
CA TRP A 214 -6.44 -12.21 6.06
C TRP A 214 -5.16 -12.37 5.24
N SER A 215 -5.21 -11.98 3.99
CA SER A 215 -4.03 -11.96 3.14
C SER A 215 -3.73 -10.56 2.60
N PHE A 216 -2.43 -10.23 2.47
CA PHE A 216 -1.98 -9.00 1.83
C PHE A 216 -1.41 -9.23 0.43
N LEU A 217 -1.17 -10.47 0.03
CA LEU A 217 -0.57 -10.79 -1.27
C LEU A 217 -0.97 -12.20 -1.70
N GLU A 218 -1.76 -12.30 -2.79
CA GLU A 218 -2.19 -13.59 -3.33
C GLU A 218 -2.29 -13.57 -4.84
N ASN A 219 -1.95 -14.71 -5.45
CA ASN A 219 -2.12 -14.91 -6.86
C ASN A 219 -3.59 -15.07 -7.25
N TYR A 220 -3.93 -14.74 -8.49
CA TYR A 220 -5.28 -14.94 -9.02
C TYR A 220 -5.55 -16.44 -9.29
N PRO A 221 -6.76 -16.96 -8.98
CA PRO A 221 -7.82 -16.28 -8.23
C PRO A 221 -7.49 -16.19 -6.72
N GLN A 222 -7.59 -14.99 -6.17
CA GLN A 222 -7.26 -14.78 -4.76
C GLN A 222 -8.18 -15.59 -3.86
N PRO A 223 -7.65 -16.24 -2.79
CA PRO A 223 -8.49 -16.83 -1.75
C PRO A 223 -9.29 -15.74 -1.05
N VAL A 224 -10.47 -16.10 -0.58
CA VAL A 224 -11.36 -15.22 0.17
C VAL A 224 -11.27 -15.56 1.63
N ALA A 225 -10.88 -14.60 2.48
CA ALA A 225 -10.99 -14.76 3.92
C ALA A 225 -12.46 -14.81 4.33
N MET A 226 -12.83 -15.79 5.12
CA MET A 226 -14.21 -15.99 5.58
C MET A 226 -14.31 -15.69 7.07
N PHE A 227 -15.39 -15.07 7.48
CA PHE A 227 -15.76 -14.92 8.89
C PHE A 227 -17.25 -15.13 9.07
N ASP A 228 -17.62 -15.99 10.00
CA ASP A 228 -19.02 -16.37 10.26
C ASP A 228 -19.79 -16.77 8.97
N GLY A 229 -19.12 -17.56 8.12
CA GLY A 229 -19.67 -18.05 6.85
C GLY A 229 -19.86 -17.00 5.75
N LYS A 230 -19.33 -15.78 5.92
CA LYS A 230 -19.44 -14.68 4.96
C LYS A 230 -18.08 -14.27 4.44
N PRO A 231 -17.97 -13.81 3.16
CA PRO A 231 -16.77 -13.22 2.63
C PRO A 231 -16.36 -11.98 3.44
N GLU A 232 -15.23 -12.06 4.15
CA GLU A 232 -14.76 -10.97 4.99
C GLU A 232 -13.71 -10.11 4.26
N GLN A 233 -12.65 -10.71 3.74
CA GLN A 233 -11.57 -9.95 3.14
C GLN A 233 -11.06 -10.60 1.84
N LEU A 234 -10.58 -9.74 0.93
CA LEU A 234 -9.90 -10.12 -0.28
C LEU A 234 -8.84 -9.07 -0.62
N VAL A 235 -7.66 -9.53 -1.07
CA VAL A 235 -6.58 -8.65 -1.49
C VAL A 235 -6.63 -8.32 -2.97
N VAL A 236 -6.15 -7.13 -3.34
CA VAL A 236 -5.97 -6.68 -4.73
C VAL A 236 -4.58 -6.10 -4.90
N CYS A 237 -3.80 -6.66 -5.82
CA CYS A 237 -2.42 -6.30 -6.08
C CYS A 237 -2.23 -5.86 -7.54
N THR A 238 -1.29 -4.94 -7.79
CA THR A 238 -0.92 -4.52 -9.17
C THR A 238 -0.01 -5.53 -9.86
N ALA A 239 0.85 -6.21 -9.09
CA ALA A 239 1.72 -7.30 -9.53
C ALA A 239 1.74 -8.40 -8.47
N LEU A 240 2.21 -9.59 -8.81
CA LEU A 240 2.13 -10.79 -7.95
C LEU A 240 3.47 -11.51 -7.90
N GLN A 241 3.70 -12.24 -6.81
CA GLN A 241 4.91 -13.03 -6.56
C GLN A 241 4.56 -14.44 -6.10
N LYS A 242 5.51 -15.35 -6.16
CA LYS A 242 5.41 -16.69 -5.55
C LYS A 242 6.23 -16.86 -4.27
N ASN A 243 7.15 -15.94 -4.02
CA ASN A 243 7.94 -15.87 -2.79
C ASN A 243 8.34 -14.43 -2.52
N TYR A 244 9.03 -14.16 -1.40
CA TYR A 244 9.45 -12.82 -0.98
C TYR A 244 10.83 -12.42 -1.49
N MET A 245 11.31 -13.06 -2.53
CA MET A 245 12.59 -12.72 -3.16
C MET A 245 12.35 -12.35 -4.62
N THR A 246 13.21 -11.50 -5.16
CA THR A 246 13.26 -11.24 -6.59
C THR A 246 13.46 -12.55 -7.34
N ASN A 247 12.43 -12.96 -8.05
CA ASN A 247 12.47 -14.11 -8.94
C ASN A 247 11.42 -13.87 -10.04
N GLU A 248 11.84 -13.22 -11.10
CA GLU A 248 10.99 -12.78 -12.22
C GLU A 248 10.32 -13.95 -12.91
N ASP A 249 10.99 -15.08 -13.06
CA ASP A 249 10.42 -16.30 -13.64
C ASP A 249 9.18 -16.82 -12.90
N LEU A 250 9.02 -16.44 -11.64
CA LEU A 250 7.90 -16.85 -10.78
C LEU A 250 6.95 -15.70 -10.45
N ALA A 251 7.24 -14.49 -10.89
CA ALA A 251 6.43 -13.31 -10.64
C ALA A 251 5.38 -13.12 -11.77
N THR A 252 4.31 -12.42 -11.46
CA THR A 252 3.36 -11.93 -12.44
C THR A 252 3.48 -10.43 -12.52
N PRO A 253 3.94 -9.89 -13.65
CA PRO A 253 4.13 -8.46 -13.83
C PRO A 253 2.81 -7.70 -13.85
N ARG A 254 2.88 -6.39 -13.81
CA ARG A 254 1.72 -5.46 -13.88
C ARG A 254 0.96 -5.60 -15.20
N LYS A 255 1.63 -5.96 -16.29
CA LYS A 255 1.07 -6.08 -17.66
C LYS A 255 0.28 -4.84 -18.06
N GLY A 256 0.89 -3.67 -17.82
CA GLY A 256 0.23 -2.39 -18.06
C GLY A 256 -1.13 -2.27 -17.39
N GLY A 257 -1.30 -2.79 -16.18
CA GLY A 257 -2.53 -2.75 -15.40
C GLY A 257 -3.48 -3.93 -15.61
N LYS A 258 -3.22 -4.86 -16.53
CA LYS A 258 -4.08 -6.07 -16.73
C LYS A 258 -4.13 -6.94 -15.48
N THR A 259 -3.00 -7.09 -14.77
CA THR A 259 -2.97 -7.86 -13.52
C THR A 259 -3.87 -7.22 -12.46
N PHE A 260 -3.81 -5.89 -12.31
CA PHE A 260 -4.66 -5.15 -11.37
C PHE A 260 -6.14 -5.25 -11.73
N GLN A 261 -6.47 -5.11 -13.02
CA GLN A 261 -7.83 -5.31 -13.52
C GLN A 261 -8.37 -6.71 -13.19
N LEU A 262 -7.56 -7.74 -13.40
CA LEU A 262 -7.95 -9.12 -13.09
C LEU A 262 -8.17 -9.33 -11.59
N GLN A 263 -7.31 -8.77 -10.73
CA GLN A 263 -7.46 -8.82 -9.28
C GLN A 263 -8.77 -8.13 -8.84
N TRP A 264 -9.07 -6.94 -9.39
CA TRP A 264 -10.33 -6.24 -9.13
C TRP A 264 -11.56 -7.03 -9.61
N SER A 265 -11.47 -7.73 -10.74
CA SER A 265 -12.62 -8.53 -11.23
C SER A 265 -13.09 -9.53 -10.16
N ARG A 266 -12.15 -10.16 -9.44
CA ARG A 266 -12.48 -11.06 -8.33
C ARG A 266 -13.14 -10.32 -7.16
N ALA A 267 -12.68 -9.11 -6.82
CA ALA A 267 -13.31 -8.31 -5.78
C ALA A 267 -14.75 -7.92 -6.14
N PHE A 268 -15.00 -7.53 -7.38
CA PHE A 268 -16.35 -7.24 -7.88
C PHE A 268 -17.26 -8.47 -7.93
N GLU A 269 -16.72 -9.65 -8.21
CA GLU A 269 -17.44 -10.91 -8.20
C GLU A 269 -17.88 -11.31 -6.78
N ILE A 270 -16.95 -11.29 -5.83
CA ILE A 270 -17.14 -11.81 -4.47
C ILE A 270 -17.84 -10.80 -3.57
N ARG A 271 -17.56 -9.50 -3.73
CA ARG A 271 -18.10 -8.44 -2.85
C ARG A 271 -17.82 -8.71 -1.36
N PRO A 272 -16.55 -8.93 -0.96
CA PRO A 272 -16.22 -9.10 0.45
C PRO A 272 -16.48 -7.82 1.23
N LYS A 273 -16.55 -7.92 2.57
CA LYS A 273 -16.67 -6.77 3.45
C LYS A 273 -15.51 -5.80 3.30
N PHE A 274 -14.28 -6.33 3.20
CA PHE A 274 -13.04 -5.58 3.06
C PHE A 274 -12.29 -5.96 1.80
N VAL A 275 -11.91 -4.96 1.02
CA VAL A 275 -10.87 -5.09 -0.01
C VAL A 275 -9.62 -4.40 0.50
N ILE A 276 -8.49 -5.12 0.53
CA ILE A 276 -7.18 -4.57 0.89
C ILE A 276 -6.33 -4.45 -0.36
N ILE A 277 -5.82 -3.25 -0.61
CA ILE A 277 -4.94 -2.97 -1.74
C ILE A 277 -3.49 -3.03 -1.26
N THR A 278 -2.68 -3.77 -1.94
CA THR A 278 -1.27 -3.95 -1.65
C THR A 278 -0.45 -3.49 -2.83
N TRP A 279 0.30 -2.45 -2.71
CA TRP A 279 0.71 -1.55 -1.63
C TRP A 279 0.50 -0.08 -2.01
N TRP A 280 0.56 0.89 -1.06
CA TRP A 280 0.60 2.31 -1.44
C TRP A 280 2.01 2.72 -1.84
N ASN A 281 2.98 2.61 -0.92
CA ASN A 281 4.26 3.29 -0.99
C ASN A 281 5.45 2.45 -0.47
N GLU A 282 5.50 1.16 -0.71
CA GLU A 282 6.68 0.34 -0.41
C GLU A 282 7.75 0.49 -1.52
N LEU A 283 8.03 1.71 -1.93
CA LEU A 283 8.88 2.03 -3.09
C LEU A 283 10.37 1.63 -2.93
N MET A 284 10.72 0.95 -1.83
CA MET A 284 12.10 0.55 -1.52
C MET A 284 12.23 -0.96 -1.36
N ALA A 285 13.31 -1.49 -1.92
CA ALA A 285 13.69 -2.89 -1.74
C ALA A 285 15.07 -3.00 -1.05
N GLN A 286 15.21 -3.97 -0.14
CA GLN A 286 16.48 -4.24 0.52
C GLN A 286 17.28 -5.27 -0.27
N ARG A 287 18.52 -4.90 -0.68
CA ARG A 287 19.42 -5.84 -1.33
C ARG A 287 19.80 -6.99 -0.43
N GLN A 288 19.63 -8.20 -0.94
CA GLN A 288 19.98 -9.46 -0.29
C GLN A 288 21.33 -10.01 -0.83
N LYS A 289 21.66 -11.23 -0.46
CA LYS A 289 22.79 -11.96 -1.04
C LYS A 289 22.44 -12.33 -2.48
N ASP A 290 23.37 -12.09 -3.40
CA ASP A 290 23.18 -12.46 -4.80
C ASP A 290 22.92 -13.96 -4.96
N ALA A 291 22.12 -14.32 -5.95
CA ALA A 291 21.85 -15.70 -6.30
C ALA A 291 23.13 -16.42 -6.76
N PRO A 292 23.18 -17.77 -6.71
CA PRO A 292 24.34 -18.54 -7.14
C PRO A 292 24.78 -18.27 -8.59
N ASN A 293 23.88 -17.87 -9.46
CA ASN A 293 24.17 -17.47 -10.84
C ASN A 293 24.70 -16.04 -10.98
N GLY A 294 24.88 -15.31 -9.88
CA GLY A 294 25.31 -13.92 -9.87
C GLY A 294 24.20 -12.89 -10.00
N GLN A 295 22.95 -13.30 -10.15
CA GLN A 295 21.80 -12.39 -10.22
C GLN A 295 21.63 -11.63 -8.91
N VAL A 296 21.47 -10.30 -9.00
CA VAL A 296 21.20 -9.44 -7.85
C VAL A 296 19.84 -9.79 -7.27
N GLN A 297 19.77 -9.91 -5.95
CA GLN A 297 18.54 -10.29 -5.23
C GLN A 297 18.10 -9.18 -4.28
N PHE A 298 16.81 -8.95 -4.24
CA PHE A 298 16.15 -8.05 -3.30
C PHE A 298 15.07 -8.78 -2.52
N THR A 299 14.74 -8.28 -1.34
CA THR A 299 13.46 -8.64 -0.71
C THR A 299 12.38 -7.99 -1.55
N ASP A 300 11.36 -8.77 -1.86
CA ASP A 300 10.28 -8.37 -2.76
C ASP A 300 10.77 -8.10 -4.20
N MET A 301 10.42 -6.95 -4.77
CA MET A 301 10.66 -6.65 -6.17
C MET A 301 11.82 -5.68 -6.35
N PHE A 302 12.39 -5.67 -7.55
CA PHE A 302 13.41 -4.70 -7.87
C PHE A 302 13.21 -4.00 -9.22
N ARG A 303 12.20 -4.37 -9.99
CA ARG A 303 11.80 -3.63 -11.20
C ARG A 303 10.40 -3.05 -11.04
N PRO A 304 10.11 -1.89 -11.66
CA PRO A 304 8.78 -1.26 -11.62
C PRO A 304 7.66 -2.19 -12.05
N GLU A 305 7.90 -2.98 -13.10
CA GLU A 305 6.90 -3.88 -13.68
C GLU A 305 6.41 -4.95 -12.69
N TYR A 306 7.20 -5.29 -11.71
CA TYR A 306 6.84 -6.27 -10.68
C TYR A 306 6.48 -5.64 -9.33
N SER A 307 6.56 -4.31 -9.19
CA SER A 307 6.19 -3.63 -7.96
C SER A 307 4.68 -3.61 -7.72
N ARG A 308 4.30 -3.60 -6.45
CA ARG A 308 2.90 -3.54 -6.02
C ARG A 308 2.42 -2.13 -5.69
N ASP A 309 3.32 -1.14 -5.68
CA ASP A 309 3.03 0.21 -5.21
C ASP A 309 2.14 1.00 -6.16
N ILE A 310 1.31 1.86 -5.60
CA ILE A 310 0.30 2.66 -6.33
C ILE A 310 0.55 4.16 -6.19
N GLU A 311 1.39 4.57 -5.23
CA GLU A 311 1.78 5.96 -5.09
C GLU A 311 2.23 6.52 -6.45
N PRO A 312 1.75 7.72 -6.85
CA PRO A 312 2.24 8.36 -8.06
C PRO A 312 3.76 8.53 -8.05
N VAL A 313 4.40 8.18 -9.15
CA VAL A 313 5.85 8.26 -9.35
C VAL A 313 6.17 9.20 -10.50
N GLN A 314 7.40 9.74 -10.54
CA GLN A 314 7.81 10.60 -11.66
C GLN A 314 7.82 9.80 -12.97
N SER A 315 8.30 8.58 -12.90
CA SER A 315 8.34 7.59 -13.96
C SER A 315 8.57 6.22 -13.30
N PRO A 316 8.20 5.07 -13.90
CA PRO A 316 7.65 4.94 -15.25
C PRO A 316 6.14 5.19 -15.35
N TYR A 317 5.32 4.96 -14.36
CA TYR A 317 3.86 4.90 -14.50
C TYR A 317 3.10 6.21 -14.22
N GLY A 318 3.79 7.26 -13.77
CA GLY A 318 3.12 8.47 -13.34
C GLY A 318 2.06 8.20 -12.27
N ASP A 319 0.85 8.69 -12.49
CA ASP A 319 -0.30 8.51 -11.60
C ASP A 319 -1.33 7.48 -12.13
N MET A 320 -1.00 6.73 -13.18
CA MET A 320 -1.95 5.81 -13.85
C MET A 320 -2.57 4.81 -12.89
N TYR A 321 -1.76 4.16 -12.04
CA TYR A 321 -2.27 3.15 -11.10
C TYR A 321 -3.15 3.77 -10.00
N PHE A 322 -2.82 4.99 -9.55
CA PHE A 322 -3.68 5.73 -8.62
C PHE A 322 -5.04 6.05 -9.26
N ARG A 323 -5.07 6.57 -10.48
CA ARG A 323 -6.32 6.88 -11.20
C ARG A 323 -7.17 5.62 -11.40
N LEU A 324 -6.54 4.54 -11.84
CA LEU A 324 -7.19 3.25 -12.05
C LEU A 324 -7.77 2.69 -10.73
N MET A 325 -7.01 2.72 -9.65
CA MET A 325 -7.44 2.36 -8.31
C MET A 325 -8.66 3.18 -7.86
N ARG A 326 -8.54 4.51 -7.93
CA ARG A 326 -9.59 5.46 -7.55
C ARG A 326 -10.91 5.15 -8.25
N ASP A 327 -10.87 4.92 -9.54
CA ASP A 327 -12.09 4.75 -10.34
C ASP A 327 -12.70 3.35 -10.15
N TYR A 328 -11.88 2.30 -9.93
CA TYR A 328 -12.40 1.00 -9.47
C TYR A 328 -13.06 1.10 -8.09
N ILE A 329 -12.45 1.78 -7.12
CA ILE A 329 -13.02 1.97 -5.78
C ILE A 329 -14.36 2.69 -5.87
N LYS A 330 -14.46 3.78 -6.65
CA LYS A 330 -15.70 4.52 -6.82
C LYS A 330 -16.84 3.65 -7.36
N ALA A 331 -16.58 2.85 -8.38
CA ALA A 331 -17.58 1.92 -8.93
C ALA A 331 -17.94 0.81 -7.92
N TYR A 332 -16.92 0.26 -7.24
CA TYR A 332 -17.10 -0.78 -6.24
C TYR A 332 -17.97 -0.33 -5.07
N LYS A 333 -17.70 0.85 -4.51
CA LYS A 333 -18.48 1.41 -3.38
C LYS A 333 -19.92 1.74 -3.74
N LYS A 334 -20.17 2.16 -4.98
CA LYS A 334 -21.53 2.39 -5.49
C LYS A 334 -22.32 1.11 -5.76
N GLY A 335 -21.70 -0.07 -5.64
CA GLY A 335 -22.35 -1.34 -5.95
C GLY A 335 -22.52 -1.59 -7.46
N GLU A 336 -21.87 -0.80 -8.31
CA GLU A 336 -21.93 -0.93 -9.76
C GLU A 336 -21.22 -2.21 -10.24
N SER A 337 -21.50 -2.63 -11.47
CA SER A 337 -20.69 -3.66 -12.14
C SER A 337 -19.28 -3.15 -12.39
N MET A 338 -18.32 -4.06 -12.53
CA MET A 338 -16.94 -3.69 -12.82
C MET A 338 -16.84 -2.91 -14.14
N PRO A 339 -16.27 -1.70 -14.16
CA PRO A 339 -16.01 -0.99 -15.40
C PRO A 339 -14.94 -1.73 -16.23
N THR A 340 -15.22 -1.96 -17.50
CA THR A 340 -14.32 -2.73 -18.39
C THR A 340 -13.37 -1.86 -19.22
N ASN A 341 -13.66 -0.57 -19.33
CA ASN A 341 -12.94 0.38 -20.20
C ASN A 341 -11.93 1.26 -19.46
N LEU A 342 -11.86 1.20 -18.13
CA LEU A 342 -10.99 2.10 -17.34
C LEU A 342 -9.51 1.91 -17.69
N LEU A 343 -9.09 0.68 -17.88
CA LEU A 343 -7.69 0.40 -18.22
C LEU A 343 -7.28 1.05 -19.54
N GLU A 344 -8.09 0.90 -20.58
CA GLU A 344 -7.84 1.53 -21.88
C GLU A 344 -7.85 3.07 -21.78
N LEU A 345 -8.81 3.62 -21.01
CA LEU A 345 -8.91 5.07 -20.79
C LEU A 345 -7.63 5.63 -20.16
N HIS A 346 -7.21 5.04 -19.05
CA HIS A 346 -6.04 5.54 -18.31
C HIS A 346 -4.71 5.30 -19.04
N ARG A 347 -4.61 4.25 -19.84
CA ARG A 347 -3.46 4.06 -20.73
C ARG A 347 -3.35 5.16 -21.79
N LYS A 348 -4.42 5.50 -22.48
CA LYS A 348 -4.43 6.58 -23.47
C LYS A 348 -4.02 7.94 -22.89
N GLU A 349 -4.37 8.20 -21.63
CA GLU A 349 -3.94 9.40 -20.93
C GLU A 349 -2.45 9.36 -20.56
N SER A 350 -1.86 8.17 -20.53
CA SER A 350 -0.46 7.94 -20.20
C SER A 350 0.47 7.80 -21.42
N ASP A 351 -0.06 7.84 -22.63
CA ASP A 351 0.72 7.67 -23.88
C ASP A 351 1.88 8.67 -24.08
N ARG A 352 1.94 9.72 -23.29
CA ARG A 352 3.02 10.73 -23.34
C ARG A 352 4.12 10.47 -22.28
N LEU A 353 3.94 9.45 -21.49
CA LEU A 353 4.88 9.06 -20.46
C LEU A 353 5.91 8.09 -21.07
N ASP A 354 6.98 7.91 -20.38
CA ASP A 354 8.05 6.97 -20.62
C ASP A 354 8.05 6.02 -19.42
N PHE A 355 7.50 4.82 -19.60
CA PHE A 355 7.17 3.95 -18.47
C PHE A 355 8.34 3.17 -17.93
N ASP A 356 9.31 2.81 -18.75
CA ASP A 356 10.52 2.09 -18.35
C ASP A 356 11.73 3.01 -18.19
N MET A 357 11.59 4.30 -18.54
CA MET A 357 12.61 5.36 -18.42
C MET A 357 13.83 5.15 -19.31
N ASP A 358 13.64 4.55 -20.43
CA ASP A 358 14.73 4.34 -21.36
C ASP A 358 15.03 5.58 -22.26
N GLY A 359 14.12 6.58 -22.23
CA GLY A 359 14.20 7.81 -23.01
C GLY A 359 13.39 7.76 -24.30
N ILE A 360 12.69 6.66 -24.57
CA ILE A 360 11.73 6.50 -25.66
C ILE A 360 10.32 6.63 -25.03
N SER A 361 9.41 7.34 -25.67
CA SER A 361 8.07 7.49 -25.11
C SER A 361 7.19 6.30 -25.42
N ASN A 362 6.27 5.95 -24.52
CA ASN A 362 5.29 4.88 -24.69
C ASN A 362 4.54 4.94 -26.03
N LEU A 363 4.34 6.15 -26.58
CA LEU A 363 3.71 6.33 -27.88
C LEU A 363 4.57 5.80 -29.04
N ILE A 364 5.89 5.87 -28.90
CA ILE A 364 6.86 5.39 -29.92
C ILE A 364 7.00 3.87 -29.80
N GLU A 365 7.17 3.35 -28.61
CA GLU A 365 7.36 1.92 -28.34
C GLU A 365 6.07 1.12 -28.58
N GLY A 366 4.95 1.65 -28.10
CA GLY A 366 3.65 1.01 -28.26
C GLY A 366 3.40 -0.16 -27.29
N THR A 367 2.37 -0.93 -27.59
CA THR A 367 1.90 -2.04 -26.73
C THR A 367 2.28 -3.41 -27.29
N LYS A 368 3.21 -3.49 -28.23
CA LYS A 368 3.75 -4.74 -28.74
C LYS A 368 4.57 -5.40 -27.63
N ASP A 369 4.73 -6.67 -27.68
CA ASP A 369 5.57 -7.50 -26.83
C ASP A 369 6.52 -8.19 -27.83
N SER A 370 7.71 -7.59 -28.00
CA SER A 370 8.59 -7.93 -29.11
C SER A 370 9.32 -9.24 -28.92
N ASP A 371 9.66 -9.60 -27.67
CA ASP A 371 10.34 -10.85 -27.31
C ASP A 371 9.38 -11.95 -26.84
N GLY A 372 8.10 -11.60 -26.54
CA GLY A 372 7.07 -12.55 -26.15
C GLY A 372 7.12 -12.97 -24.68
N ASP A 373 7.80 -12.23 -23.81
CA ASP A 373 7.94 -12.54 -22.39
C ASP A 373 6.70 -12.15 -21.55
N GLY A 374 5.78 -11.39 -22.14
CA GLY A 374 4.53 -10.94 -21.54
C GLY A 374 4.59 -9.52 -20.98
N ILE A 375 5.70 -8.82 -21.17
CA ILE A 375 5.89 -7.38 -20.94
C ILE A 375 5.78 -6.72 -22.32
N SER A 376 5.04 -5.63 -22.44
CA SER A 376 5.02 -4.89 -23.71
C SER A 376 6.16 -3.89 -23.79
N ASP A 377 6.64 -3.62 -24.99
CA ASP A 377 7.83 -2.81 -25.28
C ASP A 377 7.88 -1.50 -24.45
N GLN A 378 6.78 -0.77 -24.34
CA GLN A 378 6.65 0.45 -23.53
C GLN A 378 6.90 0.25 -22.00
N TRP A 379 7.15 -0.97 -21.55
CA TRP A 379 7.37 -1.35 -20.15
C TRP A 379 8.65 -2.13 -19.99
N ASP A 380 9.32 -2.42 -21.08
CA ASP A 380 10.48 -3.28 -21.14
C ASP A 380 11.70 -2.47 -21.60
N LEU A 381 12.71 -2.39 -20.75
CA LEU A 381 13.96 -1.69 -21.02
C LEU A 381 14.82 -2.33 -22.13
N ASP A 382 14.48 -3.55 -22.53
CA ASP A 382 15.22 -4.38 -23.48
C ASP A 382 14.19 -5.23 -24.23
N SER A 383 13.40 -4.54 -25.09
CA SER A 383 12.19 -5.07 -25.72
C SER A 383 12.42 -6.32 -26.58
N ASP A 384 13.64 -6.59 -27.03
CA ASP A 384 13.95 -7.79 -27.80
C ASP A 384 14.79 -8.82 -27.02
N ASN A 385 15.13 -8.48 -25.76
CA ASN A 385 15.84 -9.33 -24.79
C ASN A 385 17.23 -9.78 -25.27
N ASP A 386 17.89 -8.91 -26.06
CA ASP A 386 19.25 -9.19 -26.57
C ASP A 386 20.37 -8.80 -25.58
N GLY A 387 20.00 -8.14 -24.48
CA GLY A 387 20.89 -7.67 -23.40
C GLY A 387 21.41 -6.25 -23.61
N ILE A 388 20.90 -5.52 -24.60
CA ILE A 388 21.17 -4.12 -24.85
C ILE A 388 19.87 -3.33 -24.59
N PRO A 389 19.84 -2.38 -23.64
CA PRO A 389 18.64 -1.56 -23.43
C PRO A 389 18.25 -0.77 -24.70
N ASP A 390 16.96 -0.65 -25.00
CA ASP A 390 16.39 0.02 -26.17
C ASP A 390 16.95 1.45 -26.36
N SER A 391 17.17 2.17 -25.25
CA SER A 391 17.80 3.48 -25.25
C SER A 391 19.21 3.52 -25.87
N ARG A 392 19.87 2.37 -26.05
CA ARG A 392 21.21 2.22 -26.63
C ARG A 392 21.20 1.59 -28.00
N GLU A 393 20.04 1.11 -28.43
CA GLU A 393 19.82 0.65 -29.78
C GLU A 393 19.56 1.82 -30.72
N LYS A 394 20.12 1.79 -31.92
CA LYS A 394 19.96 2.85 -32.92
C LYS A 394 19.47 2.27 -34.25
#